data_baf365b69cf8575712ade645dcaccc83
#
_entry.id   baf365b69cf8575712ade645dcaccc83
#
_cell.length_a   1.000
_cell.length_b   1.000
_cell.length_c   1.000
_cell.angle_alpha   90.00
_cell.angle_beta   90.00
_cell.angle_gamma   90.00
#
_symmetry.space_group_name_H-M   'P 1'
#
loop_
_entity.id
_entity.type
_entity.pdbx_description
1 polymer ?
#
loop_
_entity_poly.entity_id
_entity_poly.type
_entity_poly.pdbx_seq_one_letter_code
_entity_poly.pdbx_strand_id
1 'polypeptide(L)'
;MKRAAPLPDTEVLVQYKNQQKVERGFRFLKDPMFLADSLFLKSPKRIMALMMVMTICLLVYAALEYRIRQSLKEKKQTFPNQKGKFTENPTIRWIFQYFVGIHLVVIQQAQTPVQAIVSNLDEHHRNVLSLLGKRYEAFYY
;
A
#
# COMPACT_ATOMS: atom_id res chain seq x y z
N MET A 1 -14.72 -3.11 -42.15
CA MET A 1 -13.99 -3.35 -40.89
C MET A 1 -12.58 -3.79 -41.24
N LYS A 2 -11.55 -2.97 -40.93
CA LYS A 2 -10.16 -3.38 -41.10
C LYS A 2 -9.84 -4.39 -40.00
N ARG A 3 -9.50 -5.64 -40.37
CA ARG A 3 -8.94 -6.63 -39.42
C ARG A 3 -7.63 -6.07 -38.85
N ALA A 4 -7.54 -5.92 -37.55
CA ALA A 4 -6.28 -5.58 -36.91
C ALA A 4 -5.26 -6.69 -37.24
N ALA A 5 -4.01 -6.29 -37.52
CA ALA A 5 -2.94 -7.25 -37.76
C ALA A 5 -2.76 -8.14 -36.49
N PRO A 6 -2.48 -9.43 -36.65
CA PRO A 6 -2.25 -10.30 -35.50
C PRO A 6 -1.02 -9.78 -34.71
N LEU A 7 -1.18 -9.64 -33.40
CA LEU A 7 -0.11 -9.28 -32.49
C LEU A 7 0.94 -10.42 -32.43
N PRO A 8 2.23 -10.13 -32.39
CA PRO A 8 3.26 -11.14 -32.20
C PRO A 8 3.10 -11.84 -30.83
N ASP A 9 3.43 -13.13 -30.75
CA ASP A 9 3.24 -13.96 -29.56
C ASP A 9 3.84 -13.37 -28.28
N THR A 10 5.00 -12.72 -28.40
CA THR A 10 5.66 -12.02 -27.29
C THR A 10 4.82 -10.85 -26.76
N GLU A 11 4.15 -10.13 -27.63
CA GLU A 11 3.31 -9.00 -27.26
C GLU A 11 2.00 -9.48 -26.61
N VAL A 12 1.43 -10.57 -27.11
CA VAL A 12 0.26 -11.23 -26.49
C VAL A 12 0.59 -11.63 -25.05
N LEU A 13 1.75 -12.24 -24.82
CA LEU A 13 2.20 -12.63 -23.47
C LEU A 13 2.38 -11.41 -22.54
N VAL A 14 2.93 -10.31 -23.06
CA VAL A 14 3.08 -9.05 -22.29
C VAL A 14 1.71 -8.48 -21.94
N GLN A 15 0.77 -8.45 -22.86
CA GLN A 15 -0.59 -7.96 -22.63
C GLN A 15 -1.34 -8.84 -21.60
N TYR A 16 -1.20 -10.16 -21.70
CA TYR A 16 -1.77 -11.08 -20.72
C TYR A 16 -1.22 -10.85 -19.30
N LYS A 17 0.10 -10.68 -19.17
CA LYS A 17 0.71 -10.34 -17.89
C LYS A 17 0.28 -8.97 -17.35
N ASN A 18 0.02 -8.01 -18.23
CA ASN A 18 -0.48 -6.70 -17.84
C ASN A 18 -1.93 -6.76 -17.34
N GLN A 19 -2.76 -7.68 -17.84
CA GLN A 19 -4.11 -7.91 -17.34
C GLN A 19 -4.12 -8.24 -15.84
N GLN A 20 -3.14 -9.00 -15.34
CA GLN A 20 -3.00 -9.29 -13.91
C GLN A 20 -2.85 -8.03 -13.03
N LYS A 21 -2.34 -6.92 -13.59
CA LYS A 21 -2.25 -5.66 -12.86
C LYS A 21 -3.62 -5.03 -12.66
N VAL A 22 -4.46 -5.11 -13.70
CA VAL A 22 -5.85 -4.63 -13.66
C VAL A 22 -6.67 -5.48 -12.69
N GLU A 23 -6.53 -6.81 -12.74
CA GLU A 23 -7.21 -7.72 -11.82
C GLU A 23 -6.83 -7.46 -10.35
N ARG A 24 -5.56 -7.15 -10.08
CA ARG A 24 -5.12 -6.74 -8.74
C ARG A 24 -5.79 -5.45 -8.28
N GLY A 25 -6.00 -4.48 -9.18
CA GLY A 25 -6.74 -3.26 -8.89
C GLY A 25 -8.20 -3.55 -8.51
N PHE A 26 -8.89 -4.40 -9.27
CA PHE A 26 -10.26 -4.81 -8.93
C PHE A 26 -10.33 -5.61 -7.62
N ARG A 27 -9.36 -6.47 -7.36
CA ARG A 27 -9.27 -7.20 -6.09
C ARG A 27 -9.07 -6.26 -4.91
N PHE A 28 -8.26 -5.21 -5.07
CA PHE A 28 -8.10 -4.16 -4.08
C PHE A 28 -9.42 -3.46 -3.76
N LEU A 29 -10.19 -3.08 -4.80
CA LEU A 29 -11.49 -2.41 -4.62
C LEU A 29 -12.53 -3.30 -3.92
N LYS A 30 -12.39 -4.62 -4.03
CA LYS A 30 -13.26 -5.62 -3.38
C LYS A 30 -12.71 -6.13 -2.05
N ASP A 31 -11.59 -5.61 -1.56
CA ASP A 31 -10.99 -6.07 -0.31
C ASP A 31 -11.87 -5.66 0.88
N PRO A 32 -12.32 -6.60 1.73
CA PRO A 32 -13.12 -6.33 2.91
C PRO A 32 -12.49 -5.31 3.87
N MET A 33 -11.16 -5.16 3.84
CA MET A 33 -10.45 -4.19 4.66
C MET A 33 -10.91 -2.74 4.39
N PHE A 34 -11.42 -2.45 3.18
CA PHE A 34 -11.92 -1.13 2.81
C PHE A 34 -13.44 -1.00 3.01
N LEU A 35 -14.13 -2.05 3.50
CA LEU A 35 -15.56 -2.07 3.79
C LEU A 35 -16.47 -1.62 2.63
N ALA A 36 -15.96 -1.63 1.40
CA ALA A 36 -16.73 -1.18 0.23
C ALA A 36 -17.97 -2.06 -0.02
N ASP A 37 -17.89 -3.34 0.32
CA ASP A 37 -19.00 -4.31 0.15
C ASP A 37 -20.14 -4.10 1.16
N SER A 38 -19.90 -3.42 2.28
CA SER A 38 -20.88 -3.16 3.34
C SER A 38 -21.53 -1.78 3.25
N LEU A 39 -21.16 -0.97 2.27
CA LEU A 39 -21.71 0.37 2.09
C LEU A 39 -22.98 0.34 1.24
N PHE A 40 -24.13 0.37 1.90
CA PHE A 40 -25.45 0.47 1.26
C PHE A 40 -25.73 1.89 0.75
N LEU A 41 -25.05 2.29 -0.34
CA LEU A 41 -25.26 3.60 -0.97
C LEU A 41 -26.36 3.49 -2.02
N LYS A 42 -27.46 4.22 -1.81
CA LYS A 42 -28.59 4.27 -2.76
C LYS A 42 -28.46 5.42 -3.80
N SER A 43 -27.70 6.46 -3.47
CA SER A 43 -27.57 7.64 -4.33
C SER A 43 -26.45 7.44 -5.37
N PRO A 44 -26.72 7.59 -6.69
CA PRO A 44 -25.70 7.49 -7.73
C PRO A 44 -24.53 8.47 -7.53
N LYS A 45 -24.80 9.67 -7.06
CA LYS A 45 -23.75 10.67 -6.77
C LYS A 45 -22.79 10.21 -5.67
N ARG A 46 -23.33 9.59 -4.60
CA ARG A 46 -22.49 9.05 -3.50
C ARG A 46 -21.69 7.84 -3.95
N ILE A 47 -22.26 6.98 -4.79
CA ILE A 47 -21.54 5.85 -5.40
C ILE A 47 -20.37 6.36 -6.24
N MET A 48 -20.61 7.36 -7.08
CA MET A 48 -19.55 7.96 -7.93
C MET A 48 -18.45 8.58 -7.07
N ALA A 49 -18.80 9.33 -6.03
CA ALA A 49 -17.82 9.91 -5.10
C ALA A 49 -16.98 8.83 -4.40
N LEU A 50 -17.62 7.75 -3.93
CA LEU A 50 -16.92 6.62 -3.32
C LEU A 50 -15.95 5.98 -4.33
N MET A 51 -16.39 5.70 -5.55
CA MET A 51 -15.55 5.12 -6.60
C MET A 51 -14.34 6.00 -6.91
N MET A 52 -14.52 7.32 -6.93
CA MET A 52 -13.42 8.28 -7.13
C MET A 52 -12.40 8.20 -5.97
N VAL A 53 -12.87 8.21 -4.73
CA VAL A 53 -11.99 8.08 -3.56
C VAL A 53 -11.24 6.75 -3.58
N MET A 54 -11.92 5.65 -3.88
CA MET A 54 -11.29 4.32 -3.97
C MET A 54 -10.24 4.26 -5.07
N THR A 55 -10.49 4.92 -6.20
CA THR A 55 -9.51 5.00 -7.30
C THR A 55 -8.25 5.77 -6.86
N ILE A 56 -8.42 6.88 -6.15
CA ILE A 56 -7.30 7.65 -5.59
C ILE A 56 -6.53 6.80 -4.57
N CYS A 57 -7.22 6.10 -3.68
CA CYS A 57 -6.60 5.17 -2.73
C CYS A 57 -5.77 4.09 -3.45
N LEU A 58 -6.31 3.51 -4.53
CA LEU A 58 -5.60 2.52 -5.34
C LEU A 58 -4.32 3.10 -5.97
N LEU A 59 -4.38 4.33 -6.48
CA LEU A 59 -3.20 5.02 -7.03
C LEU A 59 -2.12 5.25 -5.98
N VAL A 60 -2.51 5.75 -4.81
CA VAL A 60 -1.58 5.95 -3.68
C VAL A 60 -0.95 4.62 -3.25
N TYR A 61 -1.76 3.58 -3.15
CA TYR A 61 -1.33 2.24 -2.79
C TYR A 61 -0.30 1.69 -3.78
N ALA A 62 -0.60 1.79 -5.07
CA ALA A 62 0.31 1.36 -6.13
C ALA A 62 1.61 2.18 -6.16
N ALA A 63 1.53 3.49 -5.96
CA ALA A 63 2.69 4.38 -5.92
C ALA A 63 3.61 4.07 -4.74
N LEU A 64 3.05 3.81 -3.55
CA LEU A 64 3.82 3.41 -2.37
C LEU A 64 4.50 2.05 -2.57
N GLU A 65 3.78 1.06 -3.12
CA GLU A 65 4.35 -0.25 -3.43
C GLU A 65 5.54 -0.13 -4.41
N TYR A 66 5.34 0.63 -5.48
CA TYR A 66 6.39 0.88 -6.46
C TYR A 66 7.60 1.54 -5.83
N ARG A 67 7.40 2.62 -5.07
CA ARG A 67 8.48 3.38 -4.43
C ARG A 67 9.28 2.54 -3.45
N ILE A 68 8.62 1.76 -2.60
CA ILE A 68 9.30 0.90 -1.62
C ILE A 68 10.13 -0.17 -2.34
N ARG A 69 9.56 -0.85 -3.34
CA ARG A 69 10.28 -1.87 -4.12
C ARG A 69 11.47 -1.29 -4.87
N GLN A 70 11.30 -0.11 -5.45
CA GLN A 70 12.38 0.60 -6.14
C GLN A 70 13.52 0.92 -5.16
N SER A 71 13.19 1.52 -4.01
CA SER A 71 14.17 1.87 -2.99
C SER A 71 14.88 0.64 -2.38
N LEU A 72 14.17 -0.48 -2.18
CA LEU A 72 14.77 -1.74 -1.73
C LEU A 72 15.81 -2.25 -2.73
N LYS A 73 15.50 -2.24 -4.02
CA LYS A 73 16.43 -2.65 -5.09
C LYS A 73 17.64 -1.73 -5.18
N GLU A 74 17.45 -0.42 -5.18
CA GLU A 74 18.52 0.57 -5.26
C GLU A 74 19.50 0.46 -4.09
N LYS A 75 18.97 0.24 -2.87
CA LYS A 75 19.78 0.10 -1.67
C LYS A 75 20.23 -1.34 -1.41
N LYS A 76 19.89 -2.30 -2.27
CA LYS A 76 20.16 -3.75 -2.11
C LYS A 76 19.68 -4.27 -0.74
N GLN A 77 18.53 -3.80 -0.31
CA GLN A 77 17.89 -4.17 0.96
C GLN A 77 16.69 -5.08 0.72
N THR A 78 16.33 -5.82 1.75
CA THR A 78 15.21 -6.75 1.72
C THR A 78 14.27 -6.51 2.90
N PHE A 79 13.02 -6.93 2.75
CA PHE A 79 12.01 -6.85 3.79
C PHE A 79 11.42 -8.25 4.06
N PRO A 80 11.16 -8.64 5.31
CA PRO A 80 10.56 -9.95 5.60
C PRO A 80 9.13 -10.04 5.05
N ASN A 81 8.81 -11.16 4.39
CA ASN A 81 7.45 -11.45 3.97
C ASN A 81 6.66 -12.12 5.12
N GLN A 82 5.37 -12.42 4.89
CA GLN A 82 4.49 -13.08 5.87
C GLN A 82 5.01 -14.44 6.39
N LYS A 83 5.91 -15.09 5.64
CA LYS A 83 6.52 -16.39 6.00
C LYS A 83 7.91 -16.22 6.62
N GLY A 84 8.32 -14.99 6.95
CA GLY A 84 9.65 -14.69 7.48
C GLY A 84 10.78 -14.74 6.44
N LYS A 85 10.50 -14.99 5.16
CA LYS A 85 11.52 -14.96 4.11
C LYS A 85 11.76 -13.53 3.62
N PHE A 86 13.00 -13.16 3.47
CA PHE A 86 13.38 -11.84 2.95
C PHE A 86 13.13 -11.72 1.45
N THR A 87 12.61 -10.56 1.01
CA THR A 87 12.27 -10.27 -0.38
C THR A 87 12.50 -8.81 -0.73
N GLU A 88 12.88 -8.53 -1.97
CA GLU A 88 12.94 -7.18 -2.53
C GLU A 88 11.59 -6.69 -3.07
N ASN A 89 10.58 -7.59 -3.10
CA ASN A 89 9.27 -7.30 -3.69
C ASN A 89 8.12 -7.52 -2.68
N PRO A 90 8.13 -6.88 -1.50
CA PRO A 90 7.02 -6.99 -0.57
C PRO A 90 5.74 -6.41 -1.17
N THR A 91 4.57 -6.91 -0.73
CA THR A 91 3.29 -6.27 -1.05
C THR A 91 3.03 -5.14 -0.07
N ILE A 92 2.49 -4.03 -0.56
CA ILE A 92 2.16 -2.89 0.31
C ILE A 92 1.13 -3.27 1.38
N ARG A 93 0.20 -4.17 1.08
CA ARG A 93 -0.75 -4.72 2.06
C ARG A 93 -0.02 -5.34 3.26
N TRP A 94 1.01 -6.14 3.01
CA TRP A 94 1.81 -6.75 4.06
C TRP A 94 2.56 -5.69 4.88
N ILE A 95 3.13 -4.69 4.22
CA ILE A 95 3.79 -3.58 4.90
C ILE A 95 2.79 -2.86 5.82
N PHE A 96 1.58 -2.53 5.37
CA PHE A 96 0.58 -1.92 6.24
C PHE A 96 0.18 -2.82 7.41
N GLN A 97 0.01 -4.12 7.17
CA GLN A 97 -0.25 -5.08 8.26
C GLN A 97 0.90 -5.12 9.28
N TYR A 98 2.14 -4.97 8.82
CA TYR A 98 3.30 -4.92 9.69
C TYR A 98 3.30 -3.69 10.59
N PHE A 99 2.75 -2.57 10.12
CA PHE A 99 2.59 -1.33 10.91
C PHE A 99 1.37 -1.36 11.85
N VAL A 100 0.52 -2.37 11.79
CA VAL A 100 -0.56 -2.55 12.76
C VAL A 100 0.03 -2.89 14.12
N GLY A 101 -0.39 -2.19 15.16
CA GLY A 101 0.12 -2.40 16.53
C GLY A 101 1.22 -1.44 16.96
N ILE A 102 1.61 -0.49 16.10
CA ILE A 102 2.37 0.68 16.55
C ILE A 102 1.41 1.63 17.25
N HIS A 103 1.75 2.03 18.48
CA HIS A 103 0.94 2.92 19.29
C HIS A 103 1.73 4.15 19.71
N LEU A 104 1.10 5.30 19.67
CA LEU A 104 1.59 6.51 20.31
C LEU A 104 1.06 6.57 21.74
N VAL A 105 1.94 6.41 22.70
CA VAL A 105 1.63 6.53 24.13
C VAL A 105 1.94 7.95 24.55
N VAL A 106 0.93 8.71 24.96
CA VAL A 106 1.09 10.07 25.48
C VAL A 106 0.87 10.06 26.98
N ILE A 107 1.92 10.40 27.73
CA ILE A 107 1.86 10.55 29.18
C ILE A 107 1.45 11.99 29.46
N GLN A 108 0.35 12.17 30.18
CA GLN A 108 -0.17 13.49 30.57
C GLN A 108 -0.10 13.67 32.08
N GLN A 109 0.32 14.85 32.50
CA GLN A 109 0.25 15.30 33.88
C GLN A 109 -0.62 16.55 33.95
N ALA A 110 -1.70 16.52 34.75
CA ALA A 110 -2.67 17.62 34.86
C ALA A 110 -3.16 18.16 33.49
N GLN A 111 -3.49 17.26 32.57
CA GLN A 111 -3.93 17.52 31.17
C GLN A 111 -2.87 18.13 30.26
N THR A 112 -1.63 18.25 30.72
CA THR A 112 -0.53 18.69 29.87
C THR A 112 0.27 17.48 29.38
N PRO A 113 0.52 17.30 28.08
CA PRO A 113 1.36 16.20 27.60
C PRO A 113 2.81 16.44 28.05
N VAL A 114 3.36 15.48 28.79
CA VAL A 114 4.73 15.53 29.31
C VAL A 114 5.68 14.76 28.44
N GLN A 115 5.22 13.62 27.92
CA GLN A 115 6.03 12.73 27.10
C GLN A 115 5.17 11.99 26.08
N ALA A 116 5.69 11.84 24.86
CA ALA A 116 5.12 10.99 23.82
C ALA A 116 6.15 9.91 23.47
N ILE A 117 5.72 8.65 23.46
CA ILE A 117 6.56 7.49 23.16
C ILE A 117 5.86 6.65 22.09
N VAL A 118 6.57 6.32 21.03
CA VAL A 118 6.08 5.37 20.02
C VAL A 118 6.50 3.97 20.44
N SER A 119 5.52 3.10 20.71
CA SER A 119 5.76 1.72 21.10
C SER A 119 5.71 0.78 19.90
N ASN A 120 6.39 -0.37 20.01
CA ASN A 120 6.44 -1.44 19.00
C ASN A 120 7.07 -1.03 17.64
N LEU A 121 7.88 0.02 17.62
CA LEU A 121 8.60 0.45 16.42
C LEU A 121 9.97 -0.25 16.38
N ASP A 122 10.07 -1.35 15.61
CA ASP A 122 11.29 -2.12 15.42
C ASP A 122 12.17 -1.59 14.26
N GLU A 123 13.30 -2.25 14.03
CA GLU A 123 14.25 -1.89 12.98
C GLU A 123 13.64 -2.00 11.56
N HIS A 124 12.78 -2.98 11.31
CA HIS A 124 12.14 -3.16 10.00
C HIS A 124 11.17 -2.01 9.70
N HIS A 125 10.43 -1.52 10.70
CA HIS A 125 9.59 -0.33 10.56
C HIS A 125 10.44 0.90 10.21
N ARG A 126 11.53 1.13 10.94
CA ARG A 126 12.46 2.24 10.68
C ARG A 126 13.06 2.17 9.28
N ASN A 127 13.43 0.97 8.84
CA ASN A 127 13.93 0.75 7.49
C ASN A 127 12.89 1.18 6.44
N VAL A 128 11.64 0.72 6.53
CA VAL A 128 10.57 1.12 5.60
C VAL A 128 10.37 2.63 5.60
N LEU A 129 10.34 3.28 6.77
CA LEU A 129 10.19 4.74 6.87
C LEU A 129 11.36 5.46 6.18
N SER A 130 12.59 4.99 6.38
CA SER A 130 13.78 5.55 5.73
C SER A 130 13.78 5.39 4.21
N LEU A 131 13.17 4.29 3.69
CA LEU A 131 12.97 4.08 2.25
C LEU A 131 11.99 5.08 1.65
N LEU A 132 10.98 5.48 2.41
CA LEU A 132 9.98 6.46 2.00
C LEU A 132 10.49 7.90 2.13
N GLY A 133 11.42 8.15 3.05
CA GLY A 133 12.11 9.42 3.25
C GLY A 133 11.74 10.14 4.55
N LYS A 134 12.53 11.15 4.91
CA LYS A 134 12.48 11.86 6.19
C LYS A 134 11.09 12.38 6.61
N ARG A 135 10.22 12.73 5.65
CA ARG A 135 8.86 13.16 5.98
C ARG A 135 8.03 12.08 6.68
N TYR A 136 8.27 10.82 6.32
CA TYR A 136 7.54 9.68 6.92
C TYR A 136 8.12 9.31 8.29
N GLU A 137 9.42 9.50 8.46
CA GLU A 137 10.08 9.32 9.77
C GLU A 137 9.53 10.33 10.78
N ALA A 138 9.32 11.59 10.39
CA ALA A 138 8.82 12.66 11.27
C ALA A 138 7.42 12.42 11.86
N PHE A 139 6.66 11.42 11.39
CA PHE A 139 5.41 11.01 12.02
C PHE A 139 5.60 10.11 13.25
N TYR A 140 6.81 9.55 13.43
CA TYR A 140 7.10 8.56 14.45
C TYR A 140 8.24 8.97 15.40
N TYR A 141 8.95 10.07 15.08
CA TYR A 141 10.06 10.60 15.88
C TYR A 141 9.86 12.07 16.22
#